data_eac1de1a9f0b4b3ec7e1bf6e68610c8c
#
_entry.id   eac1de1a9f0b4b3ec7e1bf6e68610c8c
#
_cell.length_a   1.000
_cell.length_b   1.000
_cell.length_c   1.000
_cell.angle_alpha   90.00
_cell.angle_beta   90.00
_cell.angle_gamma   90.00
#
_symmetry.space_group_name_H-M   'P 1'
#
loop_
_entity.id
_entity.type
_entity.pdbx_description
1 polymer ?
#
loop_
_entity_poly.entity_id
_entity_poly.type
_entity_poly.pdbx_seq_one_letter_code
_entity_poly.pdbx_strand_id
1 'polypeptide(L)'
;MVNVNKSFIVIFSILLVSCYTEETPYSNSLISSPHPLASQAGNIIYSKGGNAFDAAVAAAFTLTVVEPSMSGIGGRLQVIYKQADGDILGIDATTQIPEGFKTEDKELPSYGYSTIGIPGVVAGLIKLHEDNGVLDLKTVMEPSIALAEDGFYLYPGEIKRLQSEIEKIESFEGTKLYFLNSEGKSFIPGDKLVQKDLANTLKIIAKNGKKGFYEGEIAEKMVNDIQENGGYITKEDLKNYTVRKSEVLTGKFNGYDIHTLNLPSYGSITIQMIQIFDQLKINNERDWTLKISSAVEESYKYRFFQNNIDSVNSILSLTRAKQIANNIENNQTEVAFNSNLYEMDVADIAQGHTAHLTTSDKYGNVVSLTQTLGPNMGSRVATKGLGFLYNVTMGPYLGGYLGEEKPGDRASSHISPTIFTKNNEVVLALGAAGGRMIPIAINQVAYRYLKQKFPLSDALIMPRVYKYESPIYIESHLGVNRFNDYEIYSESQNVERIRAEAYFGRVHAIALDTINKKWKGSADPDWEGSVSDFK
;
A
#
# COMPACT_ATOMS: atom_id res chain seq x y z
N MET A 1 -33.37 1.32 -86.92
CA MET A 1 -32.49 2.06 -86.01
C MET A 1 -33.22 2.16 -84.67
N VAL A 2 -32.85 1.37 -83.73
CA VAL A 2 -33.46 1.34 -82.40
C VAL A 2 -32.41 1.87 -81.41
N ASN A 3 -32.71 3.03 -80.81
CA ASN A 3 -31.86 3.63 -79.77
C ASN A 3 -32.13 2.95 -78.43
N VAL A 4 -31.13 2.35 -77.88
CA VAL A 4 -31.14 1.76 -76.54
C VAL A 4 -30.54 2.78 -75.56
N ASN A 5 -31.39 3.38 -74.73
CA ASN A 5 -30.97 4.22 -73.58
C ASN A 5 -30.45 3.35 -72.47
N LYS A 6 -29.18 3.49 -72.14
CA LYS A 6 -28.55 2.88 -70.94
C LYS A 6 -28.69 3.84 -69.77
N SER A 7 -29.63 3.57 -68.86
CA SER A 7 -29.69 4.21 -67.55
C SER A 7 -28.66 3.60 -66.59
N PHE A 8 -27.68 4.39 -66.17
CA PHE A 8 -26.75 4.04 -65.12
C PHE A 8 -27.43 4.27 -63.76
N ILE A 9 -27.70 3.20 -63.02
CA ILE A 9 -28.11 3.27 -61.62
C ILE A 9 -26.85 3.33 -60.76
N VAL A 10 -26.59 4.50 -60.17
CA VAL A 10 -25.53 4.67 -59.14
C VAL A 10 -26.12 4.25 -57.80
N ILE A 11 -25.70 3.09 -57.31
CA ILE A 11 -26.04 2.64 -55.94
C ILE A 11 -25.10 3.35 -54.97
N PHE A 12 -25.62 4.29 -54.22
CA PHE A 12 -24.93 4.95 -53.12
C PHE A 12 -25.02 4.05 -51.89
N SER A 13 -23.93 3.27 -51.61
CA SER A 13 -23.82 2.50 -50.37
C SER A 13 -23.52 3.46 -49.23
N ILE A 14 -24.52 3.79 -48.44
CA ILE A 14 -24.34 4.50 -47.17
C ILE A 14 -23.75 3.50 -46.15
N LEU A 15 -22.46 3.60 -45.91
CA LEU A 15 -21.81 2.95 -44.76
C LEU A 15 -22.30 3.65 -43.48
N LEU A 16 -23.30 3.07 -42.83
CA LEU A 16 -23.66 3.40 -41.46
C LEU A 16 -22.51 2.89 -40.58
N VAL A 17 -21.58 3.77 -40.24
CA VAL A 17 -20.65 3.55 -39.12
C VAL A 17 -21.52 3.67 -37.88
N SER A 18 -22.02 2.54 -37.39
CA SER A 18 -22.60 2.42 -36.07
C SER A 18 -21.47 2.62 -35.08
N CYS A 19 -21.39 3.77 -34.42
CA CYS A 19 -20.63 3.89 -33.19
C CYS A 19 -21.27 2.96 -32.15
N TYR A 20 -20.80 1.74 -32.08
CA TYR A 20 -21.05 0.89 -30.93
C TYR A 20 -20.39 1.58 -29.74
N THR A 21 -21.14 2.30 -28.92
CA THR A 21 -20.70 2.64 -27.57
C THR A 21 -20.77 1.34 -26.79
N GLU A 22 -19.61 0.79 -26.48
CA GLU A 22 -19.48 -0.36 -25.60
C GLU A 22 -20.15 0.00 -24.27
N GLU A 23 -21.29 -0.62 -23.95
CA GLU A 23 -21.96 -0.42 -22.67
C GLU A 23 -21.05 -1.00 -21.57
N THR A 24 -20.43 -0.12 -20.81
CA THR A 24 -19.58 -0.52 -19.67
C THR A 24 -20.44 -0.73 -18.43
N PRO A 25 -20.16 -1.75 -17.60
CA PRO A 25 -20.96 -2.08 -16.41
C PRO A 25 -20.95 -0.97 -15.35
N TYR A 26 -19.93 -0.09 -15.36
CA TYR A 26 -19.81 1.02 -14.42
C TYR A 26 -19.64 2.35 -15.14
N SER A 27 -20.10 3.42 -14.50
CA SER A 27 -20.20 4.76 -15.14
C SER A 27 -18.91 5.58 -15.09
N ASN A 28 -17.88 5.11 -14.39
CA ASN A 28 -16.60 5.82 -14.23
C ASN A 28 -15.43 4.89 -13.93
N SER A 29 -14.22 5.43 -14.10
CA SER A 29 -12.96 4.88 -13.58
C SER A 29 -12.46 5.78 -12.46
N LEU A 30 -11.77 5.23 -11.45
CA LEU A 30 -11.42 5.99 -10.26
C LEU A 30 -10.09 5.54 -9.66
N ILE A 31 -9.36 6.50 -9.09
CA ILE A 31 -8.16 6.26 -8.30
C ILE A 31 -8.23 7.01 -6.98
N SER A 32 -7.86 6.33 -5.89
CA SER A 32 -7.57 6.90 -4.57
C SER A 32 -6.12 6.62 -4.22
N SER A 33 -5.35 7.65 -3.90
CA SER A 33 -3.92 7.54 -3.61
C SER A 33 -3.46 8.54 -2.54
N PRO A 34 -2.26 8.38 -1.95
CA PRO A 34 -1.76 9.27 -0.91
C PRO A 34 -1.26 10.62 -1.44
N HIS A 35 -1.18 10.80 -2.78
CA HIS A 35 -0.61 12.02 -3.34
C HIS A 35 -1.37 12.50 -4.58
N PRO A 36 -1.71 13.82 -4.71
CA PRO A 36 -2.48 14.34 -5.84
C PRO A 36 -1.85 14.07 -7.21
N LEU A 37 -0.52 14.17 -7.33
CA LEU A 37 0.18 13.91 -8.59
C LEU A 37 0.12 12.43 -8.99
N ALA A 38 0.05 11.50 -8.04
CA ALA A 38 -0.16 10.09 -8.34
C ALA A 38 -1.58 9.81 -8.82
N SER A 39 -2.59 10.40 -8.18
CA SER A 39 -3.98 10.32 -8.66
C SER A 39 -4.12 10.95 -10.06
N GLN A 40 -3.44 12.06 -10.31
CA GLN A 40 -3.41 12.71 -11.63
C GLN A 40 -2.74 11.82 -12.68
N ALA A 41 -1.64 11.15 -12.36
CA ALA A 41 -0.97 10.22 -13.26
C ALA A 41 -1.91 9.08 -13.69
N GLY A 42 -2.62 8.46 -12.76
CA GLY A 42 -3.64 7.45 -13.06
C GLY A 42 -4.75 7.99 -13.96
N ASN A 43 -5.21 9.21 -13.70
CA ASN A 43 -6.26 9.85 -14.51
C ASN A 43 -5.79 10.16 -15.96
N ILE A 44 -4.53 10.58 -16.12
CA ILE A 44 -3.92 10.74 -17.45
C ILE A 44 -3.92 9.41 -18.21
N ILE A 45 -3.66 8.31 -17.53
CA ILE A 45 -3.65 6.98 -18.15
C ILE A 45 -5.06 6.55 -18.54
N TYR A 46 -6.07 6.77 -17.71
CA TYR A 46 -7.46 6.55 -18.12
C TYR A 46 -7.84 7.37 -19.34
N SER A 47 -7.42 8.63 -19.44
CA SER A 47 -7.70 9.49 -20.59
C SER A 47 -7.03 9.01 -21.89
N LYS A 48 -5.95 8.24 -21.78
CA LYS A 48 -5.27 7.59 -22.92
C LYS A 48 -5.86 6.21 -23.27
N GLY A 49 -6.93 5.78 -22.61
CA GLY A 49 -7.59 4.50 -22.84
C GLY A 49 -7.01 3.34 -22.00
N GLY A 50 -6.19 3.62 -21.02
CA GLY A 50 -5.68 2.61 -20.08
C GLY A 50 -6.77 2.08 -19.15
N ASN A 51 -6.56 0.89 -18.60
CA ASN A 51 -7.44 0.25 -17.63
C ASN A 51 -6.99 0.51 -16.18
N ALA A 52 -7.66 -0.12 -15.19
CA ALA A 52 -7.32 0.02 -13.78
C ALA A 52 -5.89 -0.43 -13.43
N PHE A 53 -5.35 -1.39 -14.17
CA PHE A 53 -3.99 -1.90 -13.98
C PHE A 53 -2.94 -0.91 -14.49
N ASP A 54 -3.14 -0.35 -15.69
CA ASP A 54 -2.27 0.69 -16.22
C ASP A 54 -2.24 1.92 -15.31
N ALA A 55 -3.41 2.36 -14.84
CA ALA A 55 -3.55 3.49 -13.93
C ALA A 55 -2.86 3.21 -12.57
N ALA A 56 -2.99 1.99 -12.03
CA ALA A 56 -2.31 1.60 -10.78
C ALA A 56 -0.80 1.63 -10.95
N VAL A 57 -0.27 1.10 -12.05
CA VAL A 57 1.18 1.06 -12.34
C VAL A 57 1.73 2.48 -12.53
N ALA A 58 1.04 3.33 -13.30
CA ALA A 58 1.43 4.73 -13.48
C ALA A 58 1.48 5.51 -12.17
N ALA A 59 0.43 5.38 -11.36
CA ALA A 59 0.36 6.02 -10.05
C ALA A 59 1.42 5.47 -9.08
N ALA A 60 1.67 4.15 -9.09
CA ALA A 60 2.69 3.53 -8.26
C ALA A 60 4.10 4.01 -8.61
N PHE A 61 4.48 4.06 -9.91
CA PHE A 61 5.75 4.67 -10.33
C PHE A 61 5.80 6.16 -9.98
N THR A 62 4.69 6.88 -10.11
CA THR A 62 4.64 8.30 -9.71
C THR A 62 4.89 8.48 -8.22
N LEU A 63 4.32 7.62 -7.36
CA LEU A 63 4.60 7.64 -5.91
C LEU A 63 6.08 7.44 -5.59
N THR A 64 6.82 6.65 -6.37
CA THR A 64 8.27 6.51 -6.16
C THR A 64 9.06 7.79 -6.44
N VAL A 65 8.44 8.75 -7.13
CA VAL A 65 9.02 10.07 -7.44
C VAL A 65 8.57 11.11 -6.43
N VAL A 66 7.26 11.15 -6.10
CA VAL A 66 6.65 12.26 -5.34
C VAL A 66 6.56 12.02 -3.84
N GLU A 67 6.67 10.78 -3.39
CA GLU A 67 6.80 10.38 -1.98
C GLU A 67 8.05 9.50 -1.77
N PRO A 68 9.25 9.97 -2.13
CA PRO A 68 10.46 9.15 -2.10
C PRO A 68 10.85 8.67 -0.70
N SER A 69 10.41 9.35 0.36
CA SER A 69 10.64 8.92 1.74
C SER A 69 9.80 7.70 2.15
N MET A 70 8.65 7.48 1.48
CA MET A 70 7.66 6.46 1.85
C MET A 70 7.75 5.24 0.95
N SER A 71 7.93 5.47 -0.35
CA SER A 71 7.97 4.43 -1.36
C SER A 71 9.03 4.73 -2.41
N GLY A 72 9.59 3.70 -3.02
CA GLY A 72 10.63 3.85 -4.03
C GLY A 72 10.81 2.58 -4.83
N ILE A 73 11.43 2.70 -6.00
CA ILE A 73 11.74 1.53 -6.84
C ILE A 73 12.71 0.55 -6.17
N GLY A 74 13.43 0.99 -5.12
CA GLY A 74 14.27 0.14 -4.27
C GLY A 74 13.50 -0.58 -3.15
N GLY A 75 12.17 -0.54 -3.13
CA GLY A 75 11.29 -1.06 -2.08
C GLY A 75 10.65 -2.42 -2.34
N ARG A 76 9.58 -2.69 -1.57
CA ARG A 76 8.73 -3.89 -1.64
C ARG A 76 7.32 -3.53 -2.06
N LEU A 77 6.60 -4.51 -2.66
CA LEU A 77 5.25 -4.33 -3.20
C LEU A 77 4.40 -5.56 -2.91
N GLN A 78 3.13 -5.33 -2.59
CA GLN A 78 2.08 -6.34 -2.61
C GLN A 78 0.82 -5.80 -3.26
N VAL A 79 0.18 -6.64 -4.06
CA VAL A 79 -1.02 -6.29 -4.81
C VAL A 79 -2.06 -7.39 -4.65
N ILE A 80 -3.30 -7.01 -4.34
CA ILE A 80 -4.47 -7.84 -4.55
C ILE A 80 -5.34 -7.16 -5.61
N TYR A 81 -5.85 -7.93 -6.55
CA TYR A 81 -6.64 -7.38 -7.64
C TYR A 81 -7.73 -8.34 -8.09
N LYS A 82 -8.78 -7.78 -8.69
CA LYS A 82 -9.83 -8.50 -9.36
C LYS A 82 -9.90 -8.04 -10.81
N GLN A 83 -9.78 -8.99 -11.74
CA GLN A 83 -10.17 -8.75 -13.13
C GLN A 83 -11.70 -8.73 -13.23
N ALA A 84 -12.25 -7.98 -14.16
CA ALA A 84 -13.71 -7.77 -14.31
C ALA A 84 -14.51 -9.08 -14.23
N ASP A 85 -14.14 -10.05 -15.07
CA ASP A 85 -14.81 -11.36 -15.16
C ASP A 85 -13.98 -12.50 -14.54
N GLY A 86 -12.89 -12.15 -13.83
CA GLY A 86 -11.92 -13.10 -13.30
C GLY A 86 -12.02 -13.33 -11.79
N ASP A 87 -11.08 -14.12 -11.31
CA ASP A 87 -10.85 -14.37 -9.89
C ASP A 87 -10.12 -13.19 -9.22
N ILE A 88 -10.11 -13.22 -7.90
CA ILE A 88 -9.25 -12.34 -7.10
C ILE A 88 -7.87 -13.00 -7.01
N LEU A 89 -6.84 -12.25 -7.41
CA LEU A 89 -5.47 -12.72 -7.48
C LEU A 89 -4.55 -11.85 -6.65
N GLY A 90 -3.38 -12.42 -6.28
CA GLY A 90 -2.38 -11.73 -5.47
C GLY A 90 -0.99 -11.78 -6.08
N ILE A 91 -0.25 -10.68 -5.94
CA ILE A 91 1.16 -10.56 -6.30
C ILE A 91 1.97 -10.30 -5.03
N ASP A 92 2.99 -11.14 -4.80
CA ASP A 92 4.04 -10.90 -3.82
C ASP A 92 5.33 -10.48 -4.56
N ALA A 93 5.64 -9.21 -4.46
CA ALA A 93 6.91 -8.61 -4.87
C ALA A 93 7.58 -7.90 -3.68
N THR A 94 7.57 -8.56 -2.52
CA THR A 94 8.29 -8.11 -1.33
C THR A 94 9.80 -8.25 -1.51
N THR A 95 10.55 -7.55 -0.69
CA THR A 95 12.00 -7.66 -0.70
C THR A 95 12.45 -9.04 -0.24
N GLN A 96 13.55 -9.50 -0.79
CA GLN A 96 14.11 -10.82 -0.49
C GLN A 96 15.47 -10.67 0.19
N ILE A 97 15.75 -11.56 1.13
CA ILE A 97 17.05 -11.63 1.82
C ILE A 97 18.09 -12.13 0.83
N PRO A 98 19.22 -11.40 0.62
CA PRO A 98 20.29 -11.83 -0.28
C PRO A 98 20.94 -13.15 0.15
N GLU A 99 21.40 -13.95 -0.81
CA GLU A 99 22.05 -15.23 -0.55
C GLU A 99 23.33 -15.11 0.31
N GLY A 100 24.01 -13.97 0.24
CA GLY A 100 25.21 -13.69 1.03
C GLY A 100 24.96 -13.31 2.48
N PHE A 101 23.70 -13.11 2.90
CA PHE A 101 23.36 -12.75 4.28
C PHE A 101 23.63 -13.91 5.25
N LYS A 102 24.26 -13.60 6.40
CA LYS A 102 24.52 -14.57 7.45
C LYS A 102 23.62 -14.32 8.65
N THR A 103 22.89 -15.33 9.07
CA THR A 103 21.97 -15.26 10.23
C THR A 103 22.68 -14.96 11.55
N GLU A 104 24.00 -15.17 11.60
CA GLU A 104 24.85 -14.86 12.75
C GLU A 104 25.06 -13.36 12.96
N ASP A 105 24.84 -12.55 11.90
CA ASP A 105 24.96 -11.09 11.92
C ASP A 105 23.70 -10.42 12.53
N LYS A 106 23.22 -10.93 13.68
CA LYS A 106 21.94 -10.50 14.30
C LYS A 106 21.95 -9.08 14.90
N GLU A 107 23.11 -8.49 15.10
CA GLU A 107 23.27 -7.11 15.63
C GLU A 107 23.43 -6.07 14.50
N LEU A 108 22.68 -6.22 13.41
CA LEU A 108 22.71 -5.25 12.33
C LEU A 108 22.05 -3.92 12.76
N PRO A 109 22.55 -2.78 12.24
CA PRO A 109 21.92 -1.49 12.50
C PRO A 109 20.51 -1.41 11.91
N SER A 110 19.70 -0.45 12.36
CA SER A 110 18.35 -0.25 11.86
C SER A 110 18.28 0.45 10.48
N TYR A 111 19.40 0.89 9.92
CA TYR A 111 19.53 1.52 8.60
C TYR A 111 20.96 1.36 8.05
N GLY A 112 21.16 1.72 6.80
CA GLY A 112 22.46 1.62 6.12
C GLY A 112 22.56 0.43 5.18
N TYR A 113 23.70 0.27 4.55
CA TYR A 113 23.93 -0.68 3.45
C TYR A 113 23.67 -2.16 3.83
N SER A 114 24.03 -2.57 5.03
CA SER A 114 23.85 -3.96 5.51
C SER A 114 22.38 -4.35 5.73
N THR A 115 21.46 -3.39 5.72
CA THR A 115 20.02 -3.64 5.91
C THR A 115 19.25 -3.82 4.59
N ILE A 116 19.90 -3.60 3.45
CA ILE A 116 19.26 -3.57 2.14
C ILE A 116 18.98 -4.98 1.62
N GLY A 117 17.71 -5.31 1.41
CA GLY A 117 17.27 -6.51 0.72
C GLY A 117 17.06 -6.30 -0.78
N ILE A 118 16.98 -7.38 -1.53
CA ILE A 118 16.74 -7.37 -2.97
C ILE A 118 15.39 -6.68 -3.26
N PRO A 119 15.36 -5.58 -4.03
CA PRO A 119 14.13 -4.83 -4.28
C PRO A 119 13.10 -5.62 -5.10
N GLY A 120 11.80 -5.38 -4.86
CA GLY A 120 10.71 -6.05 -5.56
C GLY A 120 9.79 -5.14 -6.37
N VAL A 121 9.69 -3.84 -6.05
CA VAL A 121 8.70 -2.92 -6.64
C VAL A 121 8.70 -2.96 -8.17
N VAL A 122 9.85 -2.81 -8.81
CA VAL A 122 9.94 -2.76 -10.28
C VAL A 122 9.43 -4.06 -10.91
N ALA A 123 9.87 -5.21 -10.40
CA ALA A 123 9.43 -6.50 -10.94
C ALA A 123 7.92 -6.71 -10.75
N GLY A 124 7.38 -6.33 -9.59
CA GLY A 124 5.96 -6.47 -9.28
C GLY A 124 5.07 -5.58 -10.14
N LEU A 125 5.44 -4.30 -10.34
CA LEU A 125 4.71 -3.37 -11.19
C LEU A 125 4.73 -3.79 -12.65
N ILE A 126 5.89 -4.23 -13.15
CA ILE A 126 5.99 -4.72 -14.53
C ILE A 126 5.16 -6.00 -14.70
N LYS A 127 5.21 -6.94 -13.75
CA LYS A 127 4.38 -8.15 -13.80
C LYS A 127 2.88 -7.83 -13.81
N LEU A 128 2.43 -6.90 -12.97
CA LEU A 128 1.03 -6.46 -12.95
C LEU A 128 0.61 -5.87 -14.31
N HIS A 129 1.48 -5.06 -14.91
CA HIS A 129 1.27 -4.46 -16.21
C HIS A 129 1.29 -5.48 -17.35
N GLU A 130 2.30 -6.35 -17.42
CA GLU A 130 2.43 -7.38 -18.47
C GLU A 130 1.26 -8.36 -18.49
N ASP A 131 0.70 -8.70 -17.31
CA ASP A 131 -0.42 -9.64 -17.20
C ASP A 131 -1.77 -8.99 -17.54
N ASN A 132 -1.94 -7.67 -17.34
CA ASN A 132 -3.27 -7.05 -17.28
C ASN A 132 -3.36 -5.69 -17.99
N GLY A 133 -2.26 -5.02 -18.28
CA GLY A 133 -2.24 -3.71 -18.92
C GLY A 133 -2.66 -3.76 -20.38
N VAL A 134 -3.17 -2.65 -20.89
CA VAL A 134 -3.60 -2.51 -22.30
C VAL A 134 -2.78 -1.47 -23.06
N LEU A 135 -2.06 -0.59 -22.35
CA LEU A 135 -1.14 0.39 -22.93
C LEU A 135 0.31 -0.14 -22.88
N ASP A 136 1.19 0.43 -23.69
CA ASP A 136 2.61 0.10 -23.59
C ASP A 136 3.24 0.71 -22.32
N LEU A 137 4.25 0.03 -21.77
CA LEU A 137 4.91 0.41 -20.50
C LEU A 137 5.48 1.84 -20.54
N LYS A 138 5.99 2.28 -21.70
CA LYS A 138 6.55 3.62 -21.86
C LYS A 138 5.47 4.69 -21.67
N THR A 139 4.30 4.49 -22.26
CA THR A 139 3.14 5.36 -22.09
C THR A 139 2.68 5.41 -20.64
N VAL A 140 2.64 4.25 -19.97
CA VAL A 140 2.24 4.15 -18.55
C VAL A 140 3.23 4.86 -17.62
N MET A 141 4.52 4.81 -17.91
CA MET A 141 5.58 5.42 -17.08
C MET A 141 5.84 6.91 -17.42
N GLU A 142 5.31 7.45 -18.52
CA GLU A 142 5.56 8.82 -18.96
C GLU A 142 5.29 9.89 -17.87
N PRO A 143 4.16 9.83 -17.10
CA PRO A 143 3.90 10.82 -16.05
C PRO A 143 4.96 10.84 -14.96
N SER A 144 5.43 9.67 -14.50
CA SER A 144 6.46 9.56 -13.47
C SER A 144 7.83 10.07 -13.96
N ILE A 145 8.18 9.75 -15.22
CA ILE A 145 9.42 10.22 -15.84
C ILE A 145 9.42 11.73 -15.96
N ALA A 146 8.33 12.33 -16.44
CA ALA A 146 8.20 13.78 -16.58
C ALA A 146 8.33 14.51 -15.23
N LEU A 147 7.65 14.02 -14.19
CA LEU A 147 7.75 14.59 -12.84
C LEU A 147 9.16 14.48 -12.26
N ALA A 148 9.87 13.38 -12.49
CA ALA A 148 11.25 13.23 -12.03
C ALA A 148 12.21 14.16 -12.80
N GLU A 149 12.02 14.31 -14.12
CA GLU A 149 12.88 15.11 -14.99
C GLU A 149 12.68 16.60 -14.83
N ASP A 150 11.42 17.05 -14.86
CA ASP A 150 11.04 18.46 -14.79
C ASP A 150 10.95 18.96 -13.34
N GLY A 151 10.77 18.02 -12.39
CA GLY A 151 10.59 18.29 -10.97
C GLY A 151 9.17 18.77 -10.62
N PHE A 152 8.87 18.75 -9.33
CA PHE A 152 7.60 19.16 -8.74
C PHE A 152 7.84 19.91 -7.43
N TYR A 153 6.86 20.69 -6.99
CA TYR A 153 6.91 21.34 -5.68
C TYR A 153 6.59 20.35 -4.57
N LEU A 154 7.47 20.28 -3.57
CA LEU A 154 7.29 19.40 -2.43
C LEU A 154 6.09 19.82 -1.58
N TYR A 155 5.29 18.83 -1.20
CA TYR A 155 4.20 19.03 -0.26
C TYR A 155 4.68 18.99 1.20
N PRO A 156 3.94 19.62 2.14
CA PRO A 156 4.36 19.73 3.53
C PRO A 156 4.65 18.40 4.23
N GLY A 157 3.86 17.36 3.93
CA GLY A 157 4.08 16.03 4.50
C GLY A 157 5.44 15.43 4.13
N GLU A 158 5.83 15.51 2.85
CA GLU A 158 7.14 15.02 2.41
C GLU A 158 8.29 15.84 3.00
N ILE A 159 8.16 17.19 3.02
CA ILE A 159 9.15 18.05 3.65
C ILE A 159 9.39 17.67 5.11
N LYS A 160 8.32 17.48 5.88
CA LYS A 160 8.39 17.09 7.30
C LYS A 160 9.10 15.74 7.48
N ARG A 161 8.84 14.78 6.61
CA ARG A 161 9.49 13.46 6.64
C ARG A 161 10.98 13.55 6.33
N LEU A 162 11.36 14.33 5.32
CA LEU A 162 12.78 14.56 4.99
C LEU A 162 13.50 15.30 6.12
N GLN A 163 12.87 16.31 6.71
CA GLN A 163 13.44 17.07 7.83
C GLN A 163 13.67 16.20 9.07
N SER A 164 12.80 15.24 9.34
CA SER A 164 12.96 14.34 10.50
C SER A 164 14.14 13.38 10.38
N GLU A 165 14.71 13.21 9.18
CA GLU A 165 15.84 12.29 8.92
C GLU A 165 17.12 13.04 8.48
N ILE A 166 17.19 14.36 8.70
CA ILE A 166 18.28 15.20 8.16
C ILE A 166 19.67 14.68 8.53
N GLU A 167 19.92 14.32 9.79
CA GLU A 167 21.20 13.80 10.26
C GLU A 167 21.60 12.50 9.55
N LYS A 168 20.62 11.62 9.26
CA LYS A 168 20.86 10.36 8.55
C LYS A 168 21.04 10.59 7.04
N ILE A 169 20.33 11.58 6.46
CA ILE A 169 20.55 12.02 5.07
C ILE A 169 22.01 12.49 4.91
N GLU A 170 22.52 13.27 5.85
CA GLU A 170 23.89 13.78 5.84
C GLU A 170 24.95 12.68 6.01
N SER A 171 24.58 11.50 6.49
CA SER A 171 25.51 10.39 6.71
C SER A 171 25.87 9.62 5.44
N PHE A 172 25.11 9.78 4.34
CA PHE A 172 25.31 9.04 3.08
C PHE A 172 25.47 9.99 1.89
N GLU A 173 26.62 9.92 1.22
CA GLU A 173 26.95 10.84 0.12
C GLU A 173 25.95 10.83 -1.04
N GLY A 174 25.46 9.64 -1.44
CA GLY A 174 24.44 9.53 -2.48
C GLY A 174 23.12 10.15 -2.05
N THR A 175 22.74 10.00 -0.79
CA THR A 175 21.47 10.50 -0.25
C THR A 175 21.48 12.02 -0.09
N LYS A 176 22.59 12.59 0.37
CA LYS A 176 22.79 14.05 0.39
C LYS A 176 22.56 14.70 -0.99
N LEU A 177 23.08 14.05 -2.03
CA LEU A 177 22.98 14.55 -3.40
C LEU A 177 21.53 14.75 -3.87
N TYR A 178 20.61 13.91 -3.39
CA TYR A 178 19.22 13.87 -3.86
C TYR A 178 18.23 14.53 -2.91
N PHE A 179 18.50 14.50 -1.60
CA PHE A 179 17.53 14.87 -0.57
C PHE A 179 17.93 16.07 0.29
N LEU A 180 18.95 16.81 -0.15
CA LEU A 180 19.22 18.18 0.29
C LEU A 180 19.04 19.14 -0.89
N ASN A 181 18.71 20.39 -0.58
CA ASN A 181 18.61 21.45 -1.59
C ASN A 181 20.01 21.88 -2.12
N SER A 182 20.05 22.77 -3.09
CA SER A 182 21.30 23.23 -3.71
C SER A 182 22.29 23.93 -2.74
N GLU A 183 21.83 24.34 -1.57
CA GLU A 183 22.66 24.89 -0.49
C GLU A 183 23.15 23.82 0.50
N GLY A 184 22.83 22.55 0.27
CA GLY A 184 23.14 21.44 1.19
C GLY A 184 22.28 21.45 2.45
N LYS A 185 21.09 22.06 2.42
CA LYS A 185 20.15 22.17 3.54
C LYS A 185 18.89 21.36 3.27
N SER A 186 18.12 21.14 4.31
CA SER A 186 16.78 20.54 4.20
C SER A 186 15.86 21.40 3.32
N PHE A 187 14.95 20.71 2.61
CA PHE A 187 13.88 21.37 1.84
C PHE A 187 12.90 22.12 2.75
N ILE A 188 12.35 23.21 2.19
CA ILE A 188 11.32 24.04 2.83
C ILE A 188 10.12 24.20 1.90
N PRO A 189 8.94 24.63 2.41
CA PRO A 189 7.77 24.88 1.58
C PRO A 189 8.07 25.84 0.42
N GLY A 190 7.73 25.44 -0.80
CA GLY A 190 8.02 26.18 -2.03
C GLY A 190 9.26 25.67 -2.78
N ASP A 191 10.05 24.78 -2.19
CA ASP A 191 11.15 24.14 -2.89
C ASP A 191 10.65 23.12 -3.93
N LYS A 192 11.40 23.02 -5.01
CA LYS A 192 11.15 22.09 -6.10
C LYS A 192 12.16 20.93 -6.03
N LEU A 193 11.67 19.71 -6.01
CA LEU A 193 12.51 18.52 -6.11
C LEU A 193 12.64 18.09 -7.57
N VAL A 194 13.89 18.05 -8.07
CA VAL A 194 14.24 17.59 -9.43
C VAL A 194 15.14 16.36 -9.30
N GLN A 195 14.75 15.25 -9.93
CA GLN A 195 15.39 13.95 -9.75
C GLN A 195 15.87 13.37 -11.09
N LYS A 196 16.84 14.06 -11.75
CA LYS A 196 17.30 13.70 -13.10
C LYS A 196 17.88 12.29 -13.20
N ASP A 197 18.61 11.83 -12.18
CA ASP A 197 19.17 10.49 -12.17
C ASP A 197 18.04 9.43 -12.04
N LEU A 198 17.03 9.69 -11.22
CA LEU A 198 15.84 8.85 -11.15
C LEU A 198 15.07 8.85 -12.48
N ALA A 199 14.92 10.00 -13.14
CA ALA A 199 14.29 10.07 -14.47
C ALA A 199 15.03 9.20 -15.50
N ASN A 200 16.38 9.21 -15.49
CA ASN A 200 17.17 8.34 -16.35
C ASN A 200 16.99 6.87 -16.02
N THR A 201 16.98 6.51 -14.73
CA THR A 201 16.69 5.15 -14.25
C THR A 201 15.31 4.69 -14.73
N LEU A 202 14.26 5.51 -14.57
CA LEU A 202 12.91 5.20 -15.03
C LEU A 202 12.81 5.08 -16.55
N LYS A 203 13.54 5.90 -17.33
CA LYS A 203 13.61 5.77 -18.81
C LYS A 203 14.23 4.44 -19.25
N ILE A 204 15.26 3.96 -18.55
CA ILE A 204 15.89 2.66 -18.81
C ILE A 204 14.90 1.52 -18.52
N ILE A 205 14.17 1.62 -17.39
CA ILE A 205 13.12 0.66 -17.01
C ILE A 205 11.99 0.67 -18.04
N ALA A 206 11.48 1.84 -18.44
CA ALA A 206 10.42 1.98 -19.42
C ALA A 206 10.77 1.36 -20.79
N LYS A 207 12.07 1.40 -21.17
CA LYS A 207 12.57 0.85 -22.43
C LYS A 207 12.82 -0.65 -22.35
N ASN A 208 13.37 -1.16 -21.25
CA ASN A 208 13.93 -2.52 -21.15
C ASN A 208 13.15 -3.43 -20.19
N GLY A 209 12.06 -2.92 -19.58
CA GLY A 209 11.27 -3.67 -18.60
C GLY A 209 12.10 -4.08 -17.39
N LYS A 210 11.78 -5.25 -16.82
CA LYS A 210 12.45 -5.81 -15.65
C LYS A 210 13.98 -5.87 -15.83
N LYS A 211 14.46 -6.26 -17.01
CA LYS A 211 15.91 -6.36 -17.29
C LYS A 211 16.62 -5.03 -17.12
N GLY A 212 15.95 -3.92 -17.43
CA GLY A 212 16.53 -2.59 -17.28
C GLY A 212 16.93 -2.24 -15.84
N PHE A 213 16.29 -2.85 -14.84
CA PHE A 213 16.58 -2.62 -13.43
C PHE A 213 17.48 -3.70 -12.80
N TYR A 214 17.20 -4.98 -13.11
CA TYR A 214 17.86 -6.11 -12.44
C TYR A 214 19.10 -6.61 -13.17
N GLU A 215 19.39 -6.12 -14.36
CA GLU A 215 20.56 -6.44 -15.17
C GLU A 215 21.19 -5.16 -15.75
N GLY A 216 22.42 -5.23 -16.24
CA GLY A 216 23.12 -4.13 -16.90
C GLY A 216 23.54 -3.00 -15.95
N GLU A 217 23.59 -1.77 -16.47
CA GLU A 217 24.23 -0.60 -15.81
C GLU A 217 23.63 -0.28 -14.42
N ILE A 218 22.29 -0.32 -14.29
CA ILE A 218 21.63 -0.02 -13.01
C ILE A 218 22.03 -1.06 -11.97
N ALA A 219 21.93 -2.34 -12.30
CA ALA A 219 22.31 -3.43 -11.42
C ALA A 219 23.79 -3.38 -11.03
N GLU A 220 24.68 -3.03 -11.98
CA GLU A 220 26.12 -2.89 -11.72
C GLU A 220 26.42 -1.78 -10.71
N LYS A 221 25.87 -0.58 -10.93
CA LYS A 221 26.04 0.54 -10.00
C LYS A 221 25.51 0.21 -8.62
N MET A 222 24.33 -0.41 -8.56
CA MET A 222 23.66 -0.83 -7.32
C MET A 222 24.54 -1.80 -6.52
N VAL A 223 24.98 -2.87 -7.16
CA VAL A 223 25.79 -3.92 -6.52
C VAL A 223 27.15 -3.39 -6.07
N ASN A 224 27.83 -2.62 -6.92
CA ASN A 224 29.16 -2.08 -6.58
C ASN A 224 29.07 -1.18 -5.34
N ASP A 225 28.14 -0.22 -5.31
CA ASP A 225 27.98 0.68 -4.17
C ASP A 225 27.59 -0.07 -2.89
N ILE A 226 26.64 -1.00 -2.98
CA ILE A 226 26.17 -1.78 -1.83
C ILE A 226 27.29 -2.67 -1.25
N GLN A 227 28.05 -3.36 -2.11
CA GLN A 227 29.12 -4.27 -1.65
C GLN A 227 30.33 -3.52 -1.13
N GLU A 228 30.75 -2.43 -1.77
CA GLU A 228 31.86 -1.57 -1.31
C GLU A 228 31.60 -1.00 0.09
N ASN A 229 30.32 -0.87 0.49
CA ASN A 229 29.92 -0.34 1.79
C ASN A 229 29.35 -1.42 2.73
N GLY A 230 29.63 -2.70 2.50
CA GLY A 230 29.34 -3.80 3.42
C GLY A 230 27.91 -4.36 3.37
N GLY A 231 27.18 -4.11 2.29
CA GLY A 231 25.89 -4.78 2.03
C GLY A 231 26.07 -6.11 1.29
N TYR A 232 24.98 -6.86 1.13
CA TYR A 232 25.02 -8.29 0.73
C TYR A 232 24.57 -8.56 -0.70
N ILE A 233 23.88 -7.64 -1.37
CA ILE A 233 23.29 -7.89 -2.70
C ILE A 233 24.37 -8.14 -3.76
N THR A 234 24.17 -9.21 -4.54
CA THR A 234 25.01 -9.57 -5.68
C THR A 234 24.26 -9.37 -7.01
N LYS A 235 24.99 -9.38 -8.14
CA LYS A 235 24.36 -9.36 -9.48
C LYS A 235 23.47 -10.59 -9.70
N GLU A 236 23.84 -11.72 -9.14
CA GLU A 236 23.06 -12.97 -9.26
C GLU A 236 21.77 -12.88 -8.44
N ASP A 237 21.80 -12.29 -7.25
CA ASP A 237 20.59 -12.03 -6.46
C ASP A 237 19.58 -11.19 -7.24
N LEU A 238 20.04 -10.09 -7.85
CA LEU A 238 19.18 -9.23 -8.66
C LEU A 238 18.60 -9.98 -9.87
N LYS A 239 19.43 -10.67 -10.64
CA LYS A 239 19.03 -11.41 -11.85
C LYS A 239 18.00 -12.50 -11.53
N ASN A 240 18.18 -13.21 -10.41
CA ASN A 240 17.34 -14.33 -10.00
C ASN A 240 16.06 -13.90 -9.26
N TYR A 241 15.90 -12.62 -8.93
CA TYR A 241 14.68 -12.15 -8.27
C TYR A 241 13.45 -12.40 -9.16
N THR A 242 12.44 -13.05 -8.59
CA THR A 242 11.17 -13.37 -9.26
C THR A 242 9.98 -12.90 -8.44
N VAL A 243 8.96 -12.42 -9.12
CA VAL A 243 7.66 -12.14 -8.51
C VAL A 243 6.96 -13.47 -8.19
N ARG A 244 6.36 -13.60 -7.02
CA ARG A 244 5.59 -14.78 -6.62
C ARG A 244 4.09 -14.48 -6.71
N LYS A 245 3.30 -15.51 -7.03
CA LYS A 245 1.86 -15.45 -6.82
C LYS A 245 1.61 -15.49 -5.31
N SER A 246 0.90 -14.51 -4.79
CA SER A 246 0.48 -14.53 -3.38
C SER A 246 -0.80 -15.34 -3.23
N GLU A 247 -0.87 -16.16 -2.19
CA GLU A 247 -2.10 -16.84 -1.80
C GLU A 247 -3.12 -15.83 -1.29
N VAL A 248 -4.35 -15.89 -1.82
CA VAL A 248 -5.48 -15.07 -1.36
C VAL A 248 -6.22 -15.80 -0.26
N LEU A 249 -6.22 -15.22 0.93
CA LEU A 249 -7.04 -15.67 2.05
C LEU A 249 -8.43 -15.07 1.95
N THR A 250 -9.46 -15.86 2.31
CA THR A 250 -10.86 -15.42 2.31
C THR A 250 -11.49 -15.65 3.67
N GLY A 251 -12.19 -14.63 4.17
CA GLY A 251 -12.98 -14.67 5.40
C GLY A 251 -14.39 -14.14 5.18
N LYS A 252 -15.20 -14.14 6.24
CA LYS A 252 -16.57 -13.61 6.21
C LYS A 252 -16.73 -12.46 7.20
N PHE A 253 -17.46 -11.42 6.79
CA PHE A 253 -17.78 -10.26 7.60
C PHE A 253 -19.13 -9.67 7.21
N ASN A 254 -20.10 -9.66 8.13
CA ASN A 254 -21.41 -8.99 7.96
C ASN A 254 -22.11 -9.29 6.61
N GLY A 255 -22.02 -10.54 6.13
CA GLY A 255 -22.60 -10.96 4.84
C GLY A 255 -21.76 -10.59 3.60
N TYR A 256 -20.53 -10.12 3.79
CA TYR A 256 -19.53 -9.91 2.76
C TYR A 256 -18.41 -10.95 2.86
N ASP A 257 -17.75 -11.21 1.74
CA ASP A 257 -16.46 -11.89 1.72
C ASP A 257 -15.35 -10.86 1.79
N ILE A 258 -14.39 -11.08 2.70
CA ILE A 258 -13.13 -10.31 2.75
C ILE A 258 -12.03 -11.14 2.13
N HIS A 259 -11.25 -10.53 1.24
CA HIS A 259 -10.11 -11.13 0.56
C HIS A 259 -8.87 -10.29 0.84
N THR A 260 -7.79 -10.94 1.25
CA THR A 260 -6.49 -10.32 1.46
C THR A 260 -5.37 -11.35 1.26
N LEU A 261 -4.11 -10.98 1.41
CA LEU A 261 -2.99 -11.84 1.06
C LEU A 261 -2.42 -12.58 2.28
N ASN A 262 -2.03 -13.84 2.07
CA ASN A 262 -1.25 -14.60 3.05
C ASN A 262 0.17 -14.03 3.20
N LEU A 263 0.98 -14.61 4.09
CA LEU A 263 2.38 -14.21 4.24
C LEU A 263 3.10 -14.10 2.88
N PRO A 264 3.96 -13.10 2.76
CA PRO A 264 4.51 -12.18 3.75
C PRO A 264 3.61 -10.97 4.10
N SER A 265 2.33 -10.99 3.78
CA SER A 265 1.28 -10.03 4.16
C SER A 265 0.61 -10.44 5.47
N TYR A 266 0.03 -9.50 6.21
CA TYR A 266 -0.68 -9.79 7.47
C TYR A 266 -2.18 -10.02 7.26
N GLY A 267 -2.55 -10.65 6.14
CA GLY A 267 -3.96 -10.89 5.81
C GLY A 267 -4.69 -11.77 6.79
N SER A 268 -4.06 -12.80 7.35
CA SER A 268 -4.71 -13.66 8.34
C SER A 268 -5.14 -12.89 9.58
N ILE A 269 -4.28 -12.00 10.10
CA ILE A 269 -4.58 -11.12 11.24
C ILE A 269 -5.66 -10.10 10.87
N THR A 270 -5.62 -9.56 9.64
CA THR A 270 -6.65 -8.64 9.12
C THR A 270 -8.03 -9.30 9.11
N ILE A 271 -8.13 -10.52 8.59
CA ILE A 271 -9.39 -11.27 8.56
C ILE A 271 -9.86 -11.62 9.98
N GLN A 272 -8.97 -12.14 10.84
CA GLN A 272 -9.31 -12.48 12.21
C GLN A 272 -9.87 -11.27 12.96
N MET A 273 -9.22 -10.13 12.86
CA MET A 273 -9.60 -8.90 13.55
C MET A 273 -11.01 -8.47 13.17
N ILE A 274 -11.33 -8.41 11.87
CA ILE A 274 -12.68 -7.97 11.45
C ILE A 274 -13.75 -9.01 11.78
N GLN A 275 -13.40 -10.30 11.79
CA GLN A 275 -14.31 -11.35 12.23
C GLN A 275 -14.64 -11.23 13.72
N ILE A 276 -13.65 -10.87 14.57
CA ILE A 276 -13.90 -10.59 15.99
C ILE A 276 -14.79 -9.35 16.13
N PHE A 277 -14.48 -8.26 15.41
CA PHE A 277 -15.32 -7.05 15.39
C PHE A 277 -16.78 -7.37 15.03
N ASP A 278 -16.99 -8.27 14.08
CA ASP A 278 -18.34 -8.67 13.64
C ASP A 278 -19.18 -9.31 14.73
N GLN A 279 -18.56 -10.00 15.68
CA GLN A 279 -19.23 -10.67 16.79
C GLN A 279 -19.50 -9.76 17.99
N LEU A 280 -18.85 -8.59 18.07
CA LEU A 280 -19.00 -7.66 19.18
C LEU A 280 -20.29 -6.85 19.07
N LYS A 281 -20.91 -6.55 20.23
CA LYS A 281 -22.05 -5.65 20.35
C LYS A 281 -21.56 -4.22 20.56
N ILE A 282 -21.57 -3.43 19.51
CA ILE A 282 -21.14 -2.02 19.52
C ILE A 282 -22.38 -1.14 19.46
N ASN A 283 -22.81 -0.58 20.60
CA ASN A 283 -24.01 0.24 20.71
C ASN A 283 -23.73 1.75 20.68
N ASN A 284 -22.50 2.14 21.03
CA ASN A 284 -22.07 3.53 21.13
C ASN A 284 -20.54 3.62 21.01
N GLU A 285 -19.99 4.84 21.03
CA GLU A 285 -18.57 5.07 20.89
C GLU A 285 -17.74 4.59 22.09
N ARG A 286 -18.36 4.44 23.27
CA ARG A 286 -17.70 3.80 24.41
C ARG A 286 -17.44 2.31 24.14
N ASP A 287 -18.47 1.59 23.69
CA ASP A 287 -18.33 0.20 23.28
C ASP A 287 -17.26 0.07 22.19
N TRP A 288 -17.28 1.01 21.23
CA TRP A 288 -16.26 1.10 20.19
C TRP A 288 -14.86 1.17 20.80
N THR A 289 -14.62 2.17 21.63
CA THR A 289 -13.29 2.41 22.22
C THR A 289 -12.78 1.21 23.02
N LEU A 290 -13.62 0.64 23.89
CA LEU A 290 -13.19 -0.42 24.78
C LEU A 290 -13.10 -1.78 24.09
N LYS A 291 -14.11 -2.16 23.32
CA LYS A 291 -14.20 -3.51 22.75
C LYS A 291 -13.35 -3.64 21.48
N ILE A 292 -13.34 -2.63 20.61
CA ILE A 292 -12.53 -2.65 19.40
C ILE A 292 -11.03 -2.61 19.74
N SER A 293 -10.62 -1.79 20.69
CA SER A 293 -9.22 -1.77 21.14
C SER A 293 -8.78 -3.10 21.75
N SER A 294 -9.65 -3.75 22.54
CA SER A 294 -9.38 -5.11 23.06
C SER A 294 -9.31 -6.16 21.96
N ALA A 295 -10.18 -6.07 20.96
CA ALA A 295 -10.14 -7.00 19.81
C ALA A 295 -8.88 -6.82 18.96
N VAL A 296 -8.39 -5.59 18.81
CA VAL A 296 -7.09 -5.32 18.17
C VAL A 296 -5.96 -6.01 18.94
N GLU A 297 -5.88 -5.78 20.25
CA GLU A 297 -4.86 -6.40 21.10
C GLU A 297 -4.90 -7.94 21.02
N GLU A 298 -6.09 -8.54 21.16
CA GLU A 298 -6.28 -9.98 21.07
C GLU A 298 -5.85 -10.56 19.70
N SER A 299 -6.18 -9.87 18.60
CA SER A 299 -5.80 -10.32 17.25
C SER A 299 -4.28 -10.37 17.07
N TYR A 300 -3.55 -9.40 17.59
CA TYR A 300 -2.10 -9.34 17.45
C TYR A 300 -1.33 -10.41 18.24
N LYS A 301 -1.93 -11.04 19.24
CA LYS A 301 -1.33 -12.19 19.96
C LYS A 301 -1.03 -13.37 19.03
N TYR A 302 -1.76 -13.48 17.90
CA TYR A 302 -1.63 -14.60 16.96
C TYR A 302 -0.68 -14.36 15.80
N ARG A 303 -0.04 -13.20 15.72
CA ARG A 303 0.84 -12.84 14.59
C ARG A 303 2.00 -13.79 14.38
N PHE A 304 2.51 -14.45 15.44
CA PHE A 304 3.61 -15.41 15.36
C PHE A 304 3.23 -16.76 14.78
N PHE A 305 1.95 -17.04 14.70
CA PHE A 305 1.45 -18.32 14.22
C PHE A 305 1.07 -18.31 12.74
N GLN A 306 1.34 -17.21 12.03
CA GLN A 306 0.97 -17.06 10.63
C GLN A 306 1.80 -17.91 9.66
N ASN A 307 2.94 -18.43 10.08
CA ASN A 307 3.86 -19.24 9.25
C ASN A 307 3.46 -20.72 9.14
N ASN A 308 2.38 -21.14 9.79
CA ASN A 308 1.89 -22.51 9.76
C ASN A 308 0.45 -22.55 9.25
N ILE A 309 0.17 -23.39 8.24
CA ILE A 309 -1.16 -23.47 7.60
C ILE A 309 -2.27 -23.88 8.56
N ASP A 310 -2.00 -24.79 9.48
CA ASP A 310 -3.02 -25.22 10.46
C ASP A 310 -3.31 -24.09 11.45
N SER A 311 -2.31 -23.31 11.81
CA SER A 311 -2.46 -22.11 12.63
C SER A 311 -3.25 -21.04 11.89
N VAL A 312 -2.96 -20.81 10.60
CA VAL A 312 -3.72 -19.87 9.76
C VAL A 312 -5.19 -20.27 9.69
N ASN A 313 -5.49 -21.55 9.43
CA ASN A 313 -6.87 -22.06 9.42
C ASN A 313 -7.57 -21.86 10.77
N SER A 314 -6.85 -22.04 11.89
CA SER A 314 -7.38 -21.75 13.23
C SER A 314 -7.64 -20.25 13.43
N ILE A 315 -6.71 -19.39 13.00
CA ILE A 315 -6.83 -17.92 13.06
C ILE A 315 -8.07 -17.45 12.28
N LEU A 316 -8.31 -17.99 11.11
CA LEU A 316 -9.45 -17.65 10.24
C LEU A 316 -10.79 -18.22 10.70
N SER A 317 -10.82 -19.06 11.75
CA SER A 317 -12.02 -19.74 12.21
C SER A 317 -13.03 -18.78 12.84
N LEU A 318 -14.26 -18.75 12.32
CA LEU A 318 -15.37 -18.00 12.93
C LEU A 318 -15.70 -18.48 14.35
N THR A 319 -15.50 -19.75 14.66
CA THR A 319 -15.68 -20.27 16.02
C THR A 319 -14.72 -19.62 16.99
N ARG A 320 -13.45 -19.47 16.58
CA ARG A 320 -12.44 -18.78 17.38
C ARG A 320 -12.76 -17.30 17.52
N ALA A 321 -13.15 -16.63 16.44
CA ALA A 321 -13.55 -15.21 16.50
C ALA A 321 -14.70 -14.99 17.49
N LYS A 322 -15.70 -15.86 17.51
CA LYS A 322 -16.80 -15.85 18.49
C LYS A 322 -16.32 -16.06 19.92
N GLN A 323 -15.41 -17.00 20.13
CA GLN A 323 -14.84 -17.25 21.48
C GLN A 323 -14.11 -16.01 22.00
N ILE A 324 -13.23 -15.41 21.18
CA ILE A 324 -12.50 -14.18 21.56
C ILE A 324 -13.48 -13.03 21.85
N ALA A 325 -14.48 -12.82 20.99
CA ALA A 325 -15.48 -11.80 21.21
C ALA A 325 -16.28 -12.01 22.52
N ASN A 326 -16.66 -13.25 22.84
CA ASN A 326 -17.33 -13.57 24.09
C ASN A 326 -16.44 -13.28 25.31
N ASN A 327 -15.14 -13.57 25.22
CA ASN A 327 -14.20 -13.24 26.30
C ASN A 327 -14.11 -11.73 26.51
N ILE A 328 -14.08 -10.95 25.43
CA ILE A 328 -14.09 -9.47 25.49
C ILE A 328 -15.38 -8.96 26.12
N GLU A 329 -16.56 -9.47 25.69
CA GLU A 329 -17.86 -9.06 26.23
C GLU A 329 -18.02 -9.37 27.73
N ASN A 330 -17.36 -10.41 28.23
CA ASN A 330 -17.40 -10.85 29.62
C ASN A 330 -16.23 -10.28 30.47
N ASN A 331 -15.39 -9.39 29.91
CA ASN A 331 -14.15 -8.90 30.54
C ASN A 331 -13.18 -10.01 30.96
N GLN A 332 -13.22 -11.15 30.27
CA GLN A 332 -12.31 -12.28 30.45
C GLN A 332 -11.23 -12.17 29.38
N THR A 333 -10.16 -11.45 29.67
CA THR A 333 -8.97 -11.43 28.80
C THR A 333 -8.19 -12.73 29.00
N GLU A 334 -7.83 -13.42 27.91
CA GLU A 334 -6.89 -14.54 27.99
C GLU A 334 -5.56 -14.05 28.57
N VAL A 335 -5.02 -14.81 29.53
CA VAL A 335 -3.72 -14.50 30.16
C VAL A 335 -2.65 -14.39 29.07
N ALA A 336 -1.94 -13.29 29.09
CA ALA A 336 -0.93 -12.95 28.12
C ALA A 336 0.08 -14.09 27.88
N PHE A 337 0.30 -14.45 26.63
CA PHE A 337 1.54 -15.10 26.22
C PHE A 337 2.69 -14.17 26.57
N ASN A 338 3.76 -14.74 27.09
CA ASN A 338 4.98 -14.12 27.59
C ASN A 338 5.37 -12.83 26.82
N SER A 339 5.14 -11.68 27.43
CA SER A 339 5.33 -10.34 26.85
C SER A 339 6.80 -9.96 26.62
N ASN A 340 7.74 -10.76 27.07
CA ASN A 340 9.18 -10.49 27.03
C ASN A 340 9.82 -10.50 25.61
N LEU A 341 9.03 -10.72 24.56
CA LEU A 341 9.53 -10.70 23.18
C LEU A 341 9.32 -9.35 22.46
N TYR A 342 8.75 -8.34 23.10
CA TYR A 342 8.28 -7.13 22.43
C TYR A 342 8.47 -5.84 23.21
N GLU A 343 9.68 -5.45 23.44
CA GLU A 343 10.02 -4.02 23.54
C GLU A 343 10.27 -3.47 22.13
N MET A 344 9.19 -3.27 21.36
CA MET A 344 9.26 -2.32 20.25
C MET A 344 8.93 -0.94 20.79
N ASP A 345 9.84 -0.01 20.60
CA ASP A 345 9.69 1.39 20.99
C ASP A 345 8.39 1.97 20.39
N VAL A 346 7.60 2.69 21.20
CA VAL A 346 6.37 3.37 20.77
C VAL A 346 6.65 4.30 19.58
N ALA A 347 7.86 4.81 19.45
CA ALA A 347 8.34 5.59 18.31
C ALA A 347 8.31 4.81 16.98
N ASP A 348 8.54 3.49 16.98
CA ASP A 348 8.49 2.65 15.76
C ASP A 348 7.04 2.31 15.36
N ILE A 349 6.09 2.45 16.26
CA ILE A 349 4.65 2.24 16.00
C ILE A 349 4.06 3.44 15.25
N ALA A 350 4.60 4.63 15.48
CA ALA A 350 3.96 5.91 15.22
C ALA A 350 4.19 6.50 13.83
N GLN A 351 5.05 5.92 12.99
CA GLN A 351 5.42 6.55 11.73
C GLN A 351 4.99 5.68 10.55
N GLY A 352 3.86 6.04 9.94
CA GLY A 352 3.34 5.37 8.76
C GLY A 352 4.17 5.63 7.51
N HIS A 353 5.14 4.76 7.23
CA HIS A 353 6.09 4.88 6.13
C HIS A 353 5.77 3.90 5.00
N THR A 354 4.64 4.10 4.35
CA THR A 354 4.12 3.20 3.31
C THR A 354 3.22 4.02 2.41
N ALA A 355 3.14 3.68 1.14
CA ALA A 355 2.17 4.24 0.21
C ALA A 355 1.17 3.15 -0.20
N HIS A 356 -0.13 3.48 -0.15
CA HIS A 356 -1.20 2.63 -0.63
C HIS A 356 -2.03 3.37 -1.66
N LEU A 357 -2.38 2.69 -2.75
CA LEU A 357 -3.34 3.19 -3.73
C LEU A 357 -4.37 2.13 -4.10
N THR A 358 -5.55 2.58 -4.51
CA THR A 358 -6.62 1.72 -5.02
C THR A 358 -7.15 2.31 -6.32
N THR A 359 -7.30 1.48 -7.35
CA THR A 359 -7.88 1.86 -8.65
C THR A 359 -9.05 0.97 -9.02
N SER A 360 -9.98 1.52 -9.79
CA SER A 360 -11.06 0.76 -10.45
C SER A 360 -11.33 1.37 -11.82
N ASP A 361 -11.86 0.58 -12.74
CA ASP A 361 -12.27 1.09 -14.04
C ASP A 361 -13.75 0.81 -14.36
N LYS A 362 -14.20 1.40 -15.45
CA LYS A 362 -15.57 1.23 -15.94
C LYS A 362 -15.91 -0.19 -16.40
N TYR A 363 -14.90 -1.05 -16.57
CA TYR A 363 -15.08 -2.46 -16.93
C TYR A 363 -15.24 -3.37 -15.70
N GLY A 364 -14.86 -2.90 -14.50
CA GLY A 364 -14.97 -3.64 -13.25
C GLY A 364 -13.65 -4.23 -12.75
N ASN A 365 -12.53 -3.90 -13.39
CA ASN A 365 -11.23 -4.22 -12.82
C ASN A 365 -10.97 -3.37 -11.57
N VAL A 366 -10.38 -4.00 -10.55
CA VAL A 366 -10.03 -3.34 -9.28
C VAL A 366 -8.64 -3.76 -8.85
N VAL A 367 -7.82 -2.79 -8.44
CA VAL A 367 -6.49 -3.03 -7.88
C VAL A 367 -6.37 -2.36 -6.52
N SER A 368 -5.88 -3.09 -5.53
CA SER A 368 -5.48 -2.58 -4.21
C SER A 368 -4.00 -2.89 -4.04
N LEU A 369 -3.16 -1.85 -4.00
CA LEU A 369 -1.71 -1.94 -4.10
C LEU A 369 -1.03 -1.19 -2.97
N THR A 370 -0.09 -1.85 -2.29
CA THR A 370 0.72 -1.25 -1.24
C THR A 370 2.20 -1.44 -1.53
N GLN A 371 2.96 -0.35 -1.45
CA GLN A 371 4.41 -0.34 -1.64
C GLN A 371 5.12 0.45 -0.54
N THR A 372 6.35 0.05 -0.18
CA THR A 372 7.08 0.68 0.92
C THR A 372 8.57 0.41 0.85
N LEU A 373 9.35 1.34 1.41
CA LEU A 373 10.76 1.14 1.74
C LEU A 373 10.97 0.47 3.11
N GLY A 374 9.92 0.38 3.94
CA GLY A 374 9.96 -0.02 5.34
C GLY A 374 9.81 1.20 6.25
N PRO A 375 10.78 1.58 7.07
CA PRO A 375 10.76 2.83 7.84
C PRO A 375 10.94 4.06 6.94
N ASN A 376 10.83 5.26 7.51
CA ASN A 376 11.05 6.52 6.80
C ASN A 376 12.39 6.50 6.06
N MET A 377 12.37 6.82 4.76
CA MET A 377 13.52 6.76 3.86
C MET A 377 14.24 5.38 3.78
N GLY A 378 13.56 4.29 4.19
CA GLY A 378 14.11 2.94 4.15
C GLY A 378 15.47 2.83 4.83
N SER A 379 16.48 2.32 4.12
CA SER A 379 17.86 2.22 4.60
C SER A 379 18.60 3.58 4.70
N ARG A 380 17.99 4.66 4.27
CA ARG A 380 18.58 6.00 4.09
C ARG A 380 19.72 6.02 3.06
N VAL A 381 19.89 4.98 2.29
CA VAL A 381 20.94 4.86 1.28
C VAL A 381 20.35 5.09 -0.11
N ALA A 382 21.02 5.91 -0.90
CA ALA A 382 20.79 6.07 -2.33
C ALA A 382 22.13 6.01 -3.07
N THR A 383 22.21 5.23 -4.15
CA THR A 383 23.41 5.12 -4.97
C THR A 383 23.53 6.31 -5.92
N LYS A 384 24.70 6.94 -5.98
CA LYS A 384 24.99 8.05 -6.88
C LYS A 384 24.78 7.64 -8.35
N GLY A 385 24.05 8.47 -9.10
CA GLY A 385 23.73 8.24 -10.51
C GLY A 385 22.53 7.29 -10.73
N LEU A 386 21.78 6.90 -9.65
CA LEU A 386 20.55 6.11 -9.74
C LEU A 386 19.31 6.86 -9.24
N GLY A 387 19.44 7.70 -8.20
CA GLY A 387 18.41 8.65 -7.78
C GLY A 387 17.26 8.07 -6.93
N PHE A 388 17.39 6.87 -6.37
CA PHE A 388 16.35 6.26 -5.54
C PHE A 388 16.90 5.70 -4.23
N LEU A 389 16.03 5.61 -3.22
CA LEU A 389 16.33 5.01 -1.92
C LEU A 389 16.08 3.50 -1.93
N TYR A 390 16.84 2.79 -1.10
CA TYR A 390 16.67 1.36 -0.86
C TYR A 390 15.83 1.09 0.39
N ASN A 391 15.25 -0.11 0.40
CA ASN A 391 14.48 -0.64 1.51
C ASN A 391 15.35 -0.99 2.73
N VAL A 392 14.66 -1.21 3.86
CA VAL A 392 15.20 -2.00 4.98
C VAL A 392 14.53 -3.37 4.98
N THR A 393 15.32 -4.41 4.96
CA THR A 393 14.87 -5.81 5.01
C THR A 393 15.55 -6.57 6.13
N MET A 394 16.86 -6.43 6.28
CA MET A 394 17.63 -7.03 7.38
C MET A 394 17.69 -6.12 8.61
N GLY A 395 18.32 -6.58 9.67
CA GLY A 395 18.43 -5.86 10.94
C GLY A 395 17.29 -6.19 11.91
N PRO A 396 16.88 -5.25 12.77
CA PRO A 396 15.81 -5.46 13.76
C PRO A 396 14.44 -5.84 13.15
N TYR A 397 14.28 -5.65 11.84
CA TYR A 397 13.07 -6.02 11.10
C TYR A 397 13.01 -7.50 10.71
N LEU A 398 14.12 -8.24 10.85
CA LEU A 398 14.17 -9.69 10.64
C LEU A 398 13.79 -10.45 11.91
N GLY A 399 13.20 -11.62 11.72
CA GLY A 399 13.07 -12.64 12.76
C GLY A 399 12.09 -12.30 13.87
N GLY A 400 11.54 -11.12 13.90
CA GLY A 400 10.63 -10.70 14.96
C GLY A 400 9.27 -11.38 14.93
N TYR A 401 8.91 -12.00 13.80
CA TYR A 401 7.53 -12.46 13.59
C TYR A 401 7.38 -13.94 13.30
N LEU A 402 8.32 -14.51 12.55
CA LEU A 402 8.14 -15.80 11.91
C LEU A 402 9.23 -16.81 12.27
N GLY A 403 10.17 -16.44 13.13
CA GLY A 403 11.32 -17.24 13.46
C GLY A 403 12.58 -16.81 12.71
N GLU A 404 13.46 -17.76 12.39
CA GLU A 404 14.69 -17.45 11.70
C GLU A 404 14.45 -17.21 10.21
N GLU A 405 14.74 -16.00 9.76
CA GLU A 405 14.72 -15.62 8.35
C GLU A 405 16.03 -16.08 7.68
N LYS A 406 15.92 -16.73 6.53
CA LYS A 406 17.04 -17.31 5.79
C LYS A 406 17.28 -16.57 4.49
N PRO A 407 18.49 -16.64 3.92
CA PRO A 407 18.72 -16.23 2.54
C PRO A 407 17.67 -16.80 1.57
N GLY A 408 17.17 -15.97 0.68
CA GLY A 408 16.08 -16.33 -0.24
C GLY A 408 14.67 -16.16 0.32
N ASP A 409 14.49 -16.01 1.63
CA ASP A 409 13.20 -15.72 2.25
C ASP A 409 12.76 -14.28 2.01
N ARG A 410 11.45 -14.04 2.17
CA ARG A 410 10.84 -12.72 2.07
C ARG A 410 10.39 -12.24 3.42
N ALA A 411 10.89 -11.06 3.80
CA ALA A 411 10.53 -10.46 5.07
C ALA A 411 9.03 -10.16 5.15
N SER A 412 8.40 -10.58 6.24
CA SER A 412 6.99 -10.29 6.52
C SER A 412 6.75 -8.79 6.71
N SER A 413 5.53 -8.37 6.43
CA SER A 413 5.13 -6.96 6.51
C SER A 413 3.67 -6.83 6.93
N HIS A 414 3.34 -5.80 7.70
CA HIS A 414 1.96 -5.46 8.05
C HIS A 414 1.09 -5.03 6.84
N ILE A 415 1.68 -4.91 5.65
CA ILE A 415 0.96 -4.63 4.41
C ILE A 415 -0.18 -5.63 4.24
N SER A 416 -1.40 -5.13 4.04
CA SER A 416 -2.61 -5.95 3.94
C SER A 416 -3.60 -5.33 2.94
N PRO A 417 -3.25 -5.21 1.65
CA PRO A 417 -4.21 -4.73 0.68
C PRO A 417 -5.42 -5.66 0.65
N THR A 418 -6.63 -5.10 0.64
CA THR A 418 -7.86 -5.84 0.95
C THR A 418 -8.97 -5.50 -0.04
N ILE A 419 -9.77 -6.51 -0.41
CA ILE A 419 -10.98 -6.39 -1.24
C ILE A 419 -12.14 -7.05 -0.49
N PHE A 420 -13.29 -6.38 -0.44
CA PHE A 420 -14.55 -6.95 0.02
C PHE A 420 -15.48 -7.17 -1.16
N THR A 421 -16.11 -8.34 -1.20
CA THR A 421 -17.09 -8.67 -2.23
C THR A 421 -18.44 -9.06 -1.63
N LYS A 422 -19.48 -8.90 -2.44
CA LYS A 422 -20.81 -9.45 -2.17
C LYS A 422 -21.33 -10.05 -3.47
N ASN A 423 -21.69 -11.35 -3.44
CA ASN A 423 -22.09 -12.08 -4.64
C ASN A 423 -21.07 -11.95 -5.79
N ASN A 424 -19.79 -12.06 -5.47
CA ASN A 424 -18.64 -11.92 -6.38
C ASN A 424 -18.44 -10.51 -6.99
N GLU A 425 -19.25 -9.50 -6.65
CA GLU A 425 -19.05 -8.11 -7.04
C GLU A 425 -18.22 -7.39 -5.98
N VAL A 426 -17.21 -6.61 -6.38
CA VAL A 426 -16.42 -5.79 -5.46
C VAL A 426 -17.28 -4.66 -4.92
N VAL A 427 -17.38 -4.56 -3.60
CA VAL A 427 -18.14 -3.49 -2.92
C VAL A 427 -17.24 -2.49 -2.22
N LEU A 428 -16.01 -2.91 -1.86
CA LEU A 428 -15.01 -2.04 -1.22
C LEU A 428 -13.62 -2.62 -1.51
N ALA A 429 -12.70 -1.79 -1.91
CA ALA A 429 -11.28 -2.10 -1.98
C ALA A 429 -10.51 -1.01 -1.26
N LEU A 430 -9.56 -1.40 -0.41
CA LEU A 430 -8.80 -0.47 0.40
C LEU A 430 -7.50 -1.10 0.90
N GLY A 431 -6.65 -0.25 1.39
CA GLY A 431 -5.47 -0.59 2.18
C GLY A 431 -4.98 0.65 2.89
N ALA A 432 -3.86 0.55 3.57
CA ALA A 432 -3.37 1.65 4.38
C ALA A 432 -1.84 1.72 4.38
N ALA A 433 -1.34 2.91 4.71
CA ALA A 433 0.01 3.15 5.21
C ALA A 433 -0.02 3.20 6.75
N GLY A 434 1.08 2.88 7.44
CA GLY A 434 1.12 3.03 8.88
C GLY A 434 1.73 1.85 9.65
N GLY A 435 2.56 1.04 9.00
CA GLY A 435 3.21 -0.09 9.68
C GLY A 435 2.17 -0.98 10.39
N ARG A 436 2.32 -1.16 11.69
CA ARG A 436 1.41 -1.95 12.53
C ARG A 436 -0.06 -1.48 12.48
N MET A 437 -0.29 -0.18 12.22
CA MET A 437 -1.63 0.37 12.16
C MET A 437 -2.38 -0.02 10.88
N ILE A 438 -1.71 -0.60 9.87
CA ILE A 438 -2.33 -0.96 8.58
C ILE A 438 -3.54 -1.89 8.73
N PRO A 439 -3.43 -3.10 9.33
CA PRO A 439 -4.61 -3.97 9.53
C PRO A 439 -5.68 -3.32 10.41
N ILE A 440 -5.27 -2.52 11.39
CA ILE A 440 -6.16 -1.85 12.34
C ILE A 440 -7.02 -0.80 11.62
N ALA A 441 -6.39 0.06 10.83
CA ALA A 441 -7.08 1.12 10.08
C ALA A 441 -8.03 0.54 9.02
N ILE A 442 -7.56 -0.45 8.24
CA ILE A 442 -8.38 -1.16 7.25
C ILE A 442 -9.67 -1.69 7.87
N ASN A 443 -9.56 -2.42 8.98
CA ASN A 443 -10.70 -3.06 9.62
C ASN A 443 -11.67 -2.08 10.25
N GLN A 444 -11.19 -1.01 10.87
CA GLN A 444 -12.06 -0.01 11.48
C GLN A 444 -12.82 0.79 10.43
N VAL A 445 -12.16 1.19 9.33
CA VAL A 445 -12.83 1.86 8.21
C VAL A 445 -13.86 0.92 7.55
N ALA A 446 -13.49 -0.33 7.28
CA ALA A 446 -14.40 -1.30 6.68
C ALA A 446 -15.63 -1.58 7.58
N TYR A 447 -15.43 -1.69 8.89
CA TYR A 447 -16.54 -1.86 9.84
C TYR A 447 -17.49 -0.66 9.85
N ARG A 448 -16.95 0.57 9.95
CA ARG A 448 -17.73 1.80 9.91
C ARG A 448 -18.55 1.89 8.62
N TYR A 449 -17.94 1.62 7.48
CA TYR A 449 -18.61 1.69 6.18
C TYR A 449 -19.60 0.53 5.95
N LEU A 450 -19.14 -0.73 6.08
CA LEU A 450 -19.94 -1.89 5.67
C LEU A 450 -20.97 -2.34 6.72
N LYS A 451 -20.70 -2.16 8.02
CA LYS A 451 -21.62 -2.60 9.10
C LYS A 451 -22.40 -1.44 9.69
N GLN A 452 -21.75 -0.34 10.04
CA GLN A 452 -22.43 0.83 10.60
C GLN A 452 -23.03 1.76 9.54
N LYS A 453 -22.73 1.54 8.24
CA LYS A 453 -23.31 2.27 7.11
C LYS A 453 -22.98 3.78 7.08
N PHE A 454 -21.86 4.18 7.65
CA PHE A 454 -21.36 5.54 7.43
C PHE A 454 -21.01 5.75 5.96
N PRO A 455 -21.16 6.96 5.41
CA PRO A 455 -20.54 7.34 4.14
C PRO A 455 -19.03 7.01 4.16
N LEU A 456 -18.45 6.65 3.02
CA LEU A 456 -17.04 6.23 2.97
C LEU A 456 -16.10 7.33 3.48
N SER A 457 -16.34 8.59 3.12
CA SER A 457 -15.61 9.76 3.63
C SER A 457 -15.67 9.87 5.15
N ASP A 458 -16.85 9.67 5.72
CA ASP A 458 -17.05 9.75 7.16
C ASP A 458 -16.37 8.59 7.88
N ALA A 459 -16.45 7.37 7.32
CA ALA A 459 -15.78 6.19 7.86
C ALA A 459 -14.24 6.37 7.94
N LEU A 460 -13.64 7.12 7.01
CA LEU A 460 -12.20 7.40 7.01
C LEU A 460 -11.78 8.43 8.07
N ILE A 461 -12.66 9.39 8.37
CA ILE A 461 -12.36 10.46 9.35
C ILE A 461 -12.86 10.15 10.76
N MET A 462 -13.61 9.05 10.95
CA MET A 462 -14.01 8.61 12.29
C MET A 462 -12.78 8.23 13.11
N PRO A 463 -12.71 8.62 14.39
CA PRO A 463 -11.59 8.29 15.25
C PRO A 463 -11.33 6.80 15.31
N ARG A 464 -10.07 6.42 15.06
CA ARG A 464 -9.57 5.06 15.21
C ARG A 464 -9.09 4.87 16.64
N VAL A 465 -9.11 3.62 17.08
CA VAL A 465 -8.69 3.24 18.41
C VAL A 465 -7.64 2.15 18.34
N TYR A 466 -6.72 2.18 19.28
CA TYR A 466 -5.64 1.20 19.36
C TYR A 466 -5.30 0.96 20.83
N LYS A 467 -5.02 -0.30 21.17
CA LYS A 467 -4.49 -0.69 22.47
C LYS A 467 -3.32 -1.65 22.28
N TYR A 468 -2.27 -1.39 22.99
CA TYR A 468 -1.16 -2.29 23.18
C TYR A 468 -0.71 -2.15 24.64
N GLU A 469 -0.97 -3.20 25.44
CA GLU A 469 -0.82 -3.20 26.89
C GLU A 469 -1.69 -2.15 27.60
N SER A 470 -1.25 -0.94 27.72
CA SER A 470 -1.96 0.21 28.31
C SER A 470 -1.17 1.49 27.98
N PRO A 471 -1.76 2.60 27.62
CA PRO A 471 -3.19 2.95 27.61
C PRO A 471 -3.93 2.55 26.32
N ILE A 472 -5.23 2.89 26.25
CA ILE A 472 -5.97 2.91 24.99
C ILE A 472 -5.70 4.25 24.31
N TYR A 473 -5.26 4.21 23.07
CA TYR A 473 -5.03 5.39 22.24
C TYR A 473 -6.22 5.66 21.34
N ILE A 474 -6.67 6.92 21.29
CA ILE A 474 -7.74 7.39 20.42
C ILE A 474 -7.20 8.45 19.48
N GLU A 475 -7.49 8.30 18.20
CA GLU A 475 -7.17 9.28 17.17
C GLU A 475 -7.93 10.59 17.37
N SER A 476 -7.25 11.71 17.17
CA SER A 476 -7.85 13.04 17.19
C SER A 476 -7.47 13.78 15.91
N HIS A 477 -8.38 13.83 14.94
CA HIS A 477 -8.18 14.63 13.74
C HIS A 477 -8.31 16.13 14.01
N LEU A 478 -7.47 16.93 13.37
CA LEU A 478 -7.57 18.38 13.38
C LEU A 478 -8.88 18.83 12.71
N GLY A 479 -9.75 19.52 13.47
CA GLY A 479 -10.96 20.17 12.94
C GLY A 479 -12.24 19.33 12.95
N VAL A 480 -12.23 18.11 13.45
CA VAL A 480 -13.45 17.30 13.60
C VAL A 480 -13.97 17.41 15.03
N ASN A 481 -14.70 18.47 15.33
CA ASN A 481 -15.39 18.66 16.62
C ASN A 481 -16.67 17.82 16.76
N ARG A 482 -16.87 16.79 15.93
CA ARG A 482 -18.11 16.00 15.93
C ARG A 482 -18.29 15.07 17.14
N PHE A 483 -17.31 14.95 18.02
CA PHE A 483 -17.29 13.94 19.08
C PHE A 483 -16.85 14.52 20.43
N ASN A 484 -17.56 15.54 20.92
CA ASN A 484 -17.39 16.05 22.29
C ASN A 484 -17.71 14.99 23.37
N ASP A 485 -18.39 13.91 22.99
CA ASP A 485 -18.75 12.83 23.93
C ASP A 485 -17.56 11.98 24.40
N TYR A 486 -16.39 12.15 23.79
CA TYR A 486 -15.15 11.46 24.22
C TYR A 486 -14.55 12.01 25.52
N GLU A 487 -14.93 13.18 25.98
CA GLU A 487 -14.44 13.75 27.25
C GLU A 487 -14.82 12.91 28.47
N ILE A 488 -15.89 12.13 28.37
CA ILE A 488 -16.46 11.35 29.47
C ILE A 488 -15.62 10.12 29.84
N TYR A 489 -14.64 9.71 29.00
CA TYR A 489 -13.94 8.42 29.17
C TYR A 489 -12.54 8.51 29.75
N SER A 490 -11.98 9.71 29.90
CA SER A 490 -10.60 9.89 30.38
C SER A 490 -10.42 9.62 31.86
N GLU A 491 -11.49 9.71 32.66
CA GLU A 491 -11.38 9.68 34.13
C GLU A 491 -11.38 8.27 34.76
N SER A 492 -11.90 7.26 34.06
CA SER A 492 -12.04 5.91 34.65
C SER A 492 -11.17 4.83 34.01
N GLN A 493 -10.50 5.11 32.89
CA GLN A 493 -9.60 4.21 32.21
C GLN A 493 -8.41 4.99 31.62
N ASN A 494 -7.25 4.36 31.56
CA ASN A 494 -6.04 4.93 30.98
C ASN A 494 -6.22 5.09 29.46
N VAL A 495 -6.80 6.21 29.03
CA VAL A 495 -7.09 6.55 27.64
C VAL A 495 -6.33 7.80 27.27
N GLU A 496 -5.51 7.72 26.24
CA GLU A 496 -4.75 8.85 25.70
C GLU A 496 -5.25 9.25 24.31
N ARG A 497 -5.42 10.56 24.11
CA ARG A 497 -5.70 11.13 22.78
C ARG A 497 -4.41 11.51 22.12
N ILE A 498 -4.19 10.93 20.94
CA ILE A 498 -3.02 11.24 20.12
C ILE A 498 -3.44 12.13 18.96
N ARG A 499 -2.83 13.29 18.90
CA ARG A 499 -2.98 14.29 17.85
C ARG A 499 -1.75 14.28 16.96
N ALA A 500 -1.43 13.11 16.39
CA ALA A 500 -0.29 12.97 15.48
C ALA A 500 -0.81 12.60 14.08
N GLU A 501 -0.41 13.39 13.10
CA GLU A 501 -0.73 13.12 11.70
C GLU A 501 -0.25 11.72 11.31
N ALA A 502 -1.13 10.95 10.67
CA ALA A 502 -0.88 9.60 10.17
C ALA A 502 -0.46 8.55 11.23
N TYR A 503 -0.61 8.82 12.51
CA TYR A 503 -0.28 7.86 13.58
C TYR A 503 -1.17 6.60 13.52
N PHE A 504 -2.46 6.75 13.22
CA PHE A 504 -3.43 5.64 13.16
C PHE A 504 -3.56 5.01 11.77
N GLY A 505 -2.60 5.23 10.90
CA GLY A 505 -2.60 4.76 9.53
C GLY A 505 -3.32 5.70 8.57
N ARG A 506 -2.98 5.66 7.29
CA ARG A 506 -3.62 6.43 6.21
C ARG A 506 -4.31 5.47 5.26
N VAL A 507 -5.63 5.54 5.16
CA VAL A 507 -6.45 4.65 4.33
C VAL A 507 -6.79 5.33 3.01
N HIS A 508 -6.61 4.60 1.91
CA HIS A 508 -7.09 5.00 0.58
C HIS A 508 -8.03 3.93 0.06
N ALA A 509 -9.26 4.31 -0.25
CA ALA A 509 -10.34 3.37 -0.49
C ALA A 509 -11.18 3.74 -1.70
N ILE A 510 -11.70 2.70 -2.37
CA ILE A 510 -12.71 2.79 -3.41
C ILE A 510 -13.87 1.88 -3.03
N ALA A 511 -15.09 2.39 -3.14
CA ALA A 511 -16.31 1.64 -2.90
C ALA A 511 -17.27 1.74 -4.09
N LEU A 512 -18.03 0.69 -4.33
CA LEU A 512 -19.05 0.67 -5.37
C LEU A 512 -20.40 1.14 -4.82
N ASP A 513 -20.97 2.16 -5.45
CA ASP A 513 -22.40 2.45 -5.36
C ASP A 513 -23.13 1.42 -6.25
N THR A 514 -23.64 0.36 -5.63
CA THR A 514 -24.25 -0.76 -6.33
C THR A 514 -25.57 -0.40 -7.01
N ILE A 515 -26.23 0.69 -6.58
CA ILE A 515 -27.48 1.18 -7.17
C ILE A 515 -27.19 1.92 -8.49
N ASN A 516 -26.24 2.86 -8.43
CA ASN A 516 -25.91 3.73 -9.57
C ASN A 516 -24.79 3.15 -10.43
N LYS A 517 -24.27 1.97 -10.09
CA LYS A 517 -23.10 1.34 -10.74
C LYS A 517 -21.95 2.34 -10.94
N LYS A 518 -21.62 3.03 -9.86
CA LYS A 518 -20.60 4.09 -9.85
C LYS A 518 -19.58 3.87 -8.76
N TRP A 519 -18.31 3.97 -9.11
CA TRP A 519 -17.22 3.96 -8.12
C TRP A 519 -17.18 5.29 -7.37
N LYS A 520 -16.98 5.22 -6.06
CA LYS A 520 -16.76 6.33 -5.15
C LYS A 520 -15.44 6.10 -4.42
N GLY A 521 -14.62 7.12 -4.30
CA GLY A 521 -13.35 7.04 -3.61
C GLY A 521 -13.31 7.94 -2.39
N SER A 522 -12.42 7.60 -1.46
CA SER A 522 -12.02 8.48 -0.37
C SER A 522 -10.56 8.22 -0.03
N ALA A 523 -9.87 9.28 0.32
CA ALA A 523 -8.48 9.26 0.77
C ALA A 523 -8.41 9.82 2.19
N ASP A 524 -7.51 9.28 2.99
CA ASP A 524 -7.29 9.76 4.34
C ASP A 524 -6.94 11.26 4.32
N PRO A 525 -7.50 12.08 5.20
CA PRO A 525 -7.24 13.52 5.23
C PRO A 525 -5.84 13.87 5.74
N ASP A 526 -5.18 12.92 6.42
CA ASP A 526 -3.82 13.14 6.88
C ASP A 526 -2.85 13.20 5.70
N TRP A 527 -2.09 14.28 5.65
CA TRP A 527 -1.22 14.66 4.54
C TRP A 527 -2.02 14.90 3.24
N GLU A 528 -1.51 14.49 2.09
CA GLU A 528 -1.98 14.94 0.77
C GLU A 528 -2.90 13.95 0.06
N GLY A 529 -3.61 13.08 0.79
CA GLY A 529 -4.49 12.07 0.19
C GLY A 529 -5.47 12.63 -0.85
N SER A 530 -5.62 11.95 -1.97
CA SER A 530 -6.37 12.45 -3.14
C SER A 530 -7.17 11.36 -3.85
N VAL A 531 -8.29 11.77 -4.43
CA VAL A 531 -9.14 10.97 -5.30
C VAL A 531 -9.27 11.65 -6.65
N SER A 532 -9.15 10.88 -7.73
CA SER A 532 -9.42 11.36 -9.09
C SER A 532 -10.44 10.47 -9.79
N ASP A 533 -11.48 11.08 -10.36
CA ASP A 533 -12.60 10.43 -11.05
C ASP A 533 -12.46 10.70 -12.55
N PHE A 534 -12.55 9.66 -13.37
CA PHE A 534 -12.55 9.74 -14.83
C PHE A 534 -13.86 9.13 -15.36
N LYS A 535 -14.60 9.94 -16.12
CA LYS A 535 -15.92 9.60 -16.71
C LYS A 535 -15.79 9.04 -18.11
#